data_5b29efbd1b7c6254d8cedd2249c98767
#
_entry.id   5b29efbd1b7c6254d8cedd2249c98767
#
_cell.length_a   1.000
_cell.length_b   1.000
_cell.length_c   1.000
_cell.angle_alpha   90.00
_cell.angle_beta   90.00
_cell.angle_gamma   90.00
#
_symmetry.space_group_name_H-M   'P 1'
#
loop_
_entity.id
_entity.type
_entity.pdbx_description
1 polymer ?
#
loop_
_entity_poly.entity_id
_entity_poly.type
_entity_poly.pdbx_seq_one_letter_code
_entity_poly.pdbx_strand_id
1 'polypeptide(L)'
;MYHKEHTWAKIEGEQVRVGISDYAQDQLGELIFIELPEVGAEFRQGEVFGQAESTKTVSALHMPISGEVIAVNEDLENDPELVNNDPYGKGWIILVEPHDLKESDNLLTKEEYINLLKG
;
A
#
# COMPACT_ATOMS: atom_id res chain seq x y z
N MET A 1 8.15 1.49 -6.82
CA MET A 1 8.27 0.02 -6.79
C MET A 1 6.95 -0.59 -6.38
N TYR A 2 6.64 -1.77 -6.89
CA TYR A 2 5.33 -2.38 -6.72
C TYR A 2 5.43 -3.81 -6.26
N HIS A 3 4.54 -4.20 -5.34
CA HIS A 3 4.30 -5.59 -5.00
C HIS A 3 3.31 -6.17 -6.00
N LYS A 4 3.42 -7.45 -6.31
CA LYS A 4 2.53 -8.13 -7.28
C LYS A 4 1.05 -8.06 -6.89
N GLU A 5 0.76 -7.81 -5.61
CA GLU A 5 -0.61 -7.66 -5.10
C GLU A 5 -1.06 -6.18 -5.08
N HIS A 6 -0.39 -5.32 -5.87
CA HIS A 6 -0.81 -3.94 -6.18
C HIS A 6 -0.60 -2.90 -5.09
N THR A 7 0.25 -3.19 -4.09
CA THR A 7 0.73 -2.14 -3.19
C THR A 7 2.01 -1.54 -3.77
N TRP A 8 2.22 -0.25 -3.53
CA TRP A 8 3.46 0.40 -3.94
C TRP A 8 4.32 0.73 -2.72
N ALA A 9 5.62 0.87 -2.96
CA ALA A 9 6.59 1.24 -1.94
C ALA A 9 7.46 2.37 -2.48
N LYS A 10 7.62 3.42 -1.68
CA LYS A 10 8.48 4.56 -1.99
C LYS A 10 9.49 4.71 -0.87
N ILE A 11 10.77 4.59 -1.20
CA ILE A 11 11.85 4.76 -0.22
C ILE A 11 12.05 6.25 0.03
N GLU A 12 11.92 6.66 1.30
CA GLU A 12 12.11 8.03 1.75
C GLU A 12 13.15 8.03 2.87
N GLY A 13 14.42 8.21 2.50
CA GLY A 13 15.52 8.07 3.45
C GLY A 13 15.65 6.63 3.94
N GLU A 14 15.50 6.43 5.23
CA GLU A 14 15.54 5.08 5.84
C GLU A 14 14.16 4.47 6.02
N GLN A 15 13.12 5.17 5.60
CA GLN A 15 11.73 4.74 5.77
C GLN A 15 11.12 4.44 4.41
N VAL A 16 10.00 3.69 4.43
CA VAL A 16 9.28 3.33 3.21
C VAL A 16 7.81 3.73 3.37
N ARG A 17 7.33 4.53 2.44
CA ARG A 17 5.93 4.91 2.37
C ARG A 17 5.19 3.91 1.49
N VAL A 18 3.99 3.52 1.92
CA VAL A 18 3.22 2.45 1.27
C VAL A 18 1.80 2.89 0.97
N GLY A 19 1.31 2.49 -0.19
CA GLY A 19 -0.08 2.70 -0.58
C GLY A 19 -0.50 1.67 -1.61
N ILE A 20 -1.65 1.86 -2.24
CA ILE A 20 -2.08 0.99 -3.34
C ILE A 20 -1.95 1.73 -4.67
N SER A 21 -1.77 0.95 -5.75
CA SER A 21 -1.57 1.51 -7.08
C SER A 21 -2.84 2.16 -7.61
N ASP A 22 -2.68 3.00 -8.62
CA ASP A 22 -3.80 3.59 -9.33
C ASP A 22 -4.69 2.51 -9.94
N TYR A 23 -4.08 1.46 -10.51
CA TYR A 23 -4.81 0.31 -11.03
C TYR A 23 -5.70 -0.32 -9.95
N ALA A 24 -5.15 -0.54 -8.74
CA ALA A 24 -5.89 -1.17 -7.66
C ALA A 24 -7.09 -0.34 -7.23
N GLN A 25 -6.92 0.98 -7.04
CA GLN A 25 -8.03 1.82 -6.63
C GLN A 25 -9.12 1.89 -7.72
N ASP A 26 -8.72 1.86 -8.98
CA ASP A 26 -9.67 1.87 -10.09
C ASP A 26 -10.49 0.58 -10.13
N GLN A 27 -9.85 -0.56 -9.90
CA GLN A 27 -10.54 -1.85 -9.85
C GLN A 27 -11.48 -1.96 -8.65
N LEU A 28 -11.11 -1.38 -7.51
CA LEU A 28 -11.95 -1.39 -6.32
C LEU A 28 -13.14 -0.45 -6.43
N GLY A 29 -12.97 0.68 -7.09
CA GLY A 29 -13.99 1.72 -7.16
C GLY A 29 -13.94 2.60 -5.92
N GLU A 30 -15.04 3.30 -5.64
CA GLU A 30 -15.11 4.27 -4.53
C GLU A 30 -14.87 3.60 -3.18
N LEU A 31 -13.79 4.01 -2.52
CA LEU A 31 -13.43 3.47 -1.21
C LEU A 31 -14.25 4.15 -0.11
N ILE A 32 -14.79 3.34 0.78
CA ILE A 32 -15.64 3.81 1.89
C ILE A 32 -15.00 3.57 3.25
N PHE A 33 -14.01 2.68 3.33
CA PHE A 33 -13.32 2.37 4.58
C PHE A 33 -11.96 1.76 4.32
N ILE A 34 -10.96 2.21 5.07
CA ILE A 34 -9.62 1.60 5.06
C ILE A 34 -9.34 1.13 6.48
N GLU A 35 -9.14 -0.17 6.65
CA GLU A 35 -8.73 -0.74 7.94
C GLU A 35 -7.22 -0.57 8.07
N LEU A 36 -6.81 0.32 8.97
CA LEU A 36 -5.40 0.63 9.20
C LEU A 36 -4.84 -0.27 10.30
N PRO A 37 -3.55 -0.66 10.19
CA PRO A 37 -2.90 -1.39 11.28
C PRO A 37 -2.56 -0.45 12.42
N GLU A 38 -2.18 -1.02 13.56
CA GLU A 38 -1.70 -0.23 14.68
C GLU A 38 -0.24 0.17 14.46
N VAL A 39 0.12 1.37 14.91
CA VAL A 39 1.52 1.81 14.94
C VAL A 39 2.27 0.86 15.89
N GLY A 40 3.42 0.38 15.46
CA GLY A 40 4.21 -0.59 16.19
C GLY A 40 4.01 -2.04 15.72
N ALA A 41 2.98 -2.30 14.91
CA ALA A 41 2.76 -3.62 14.35
C ALA A 41 3.86 -3.97 13.34
N GLU A 42 4.26 -5.24 13.33
CA GLU A 42 5.30 -5.71 12.42
C GLU A 42 4.72 -6.74 11.45
N PHE A 43 5.14 -6.63 10.18
CA PHE A 43 4.69 -7.53 9.13
C PHE A 43 5.85 -7.95 8.25
N ARG A 44 5.74 -9.13 7.66
CA ARG A 44 6.68 -9.64 6.66
C ARG A 44 6.20 -9.26 5.27
N GLN A 45 7.12 -9.20 4.32
CA GLN A 45 6.78 -8.98 2.92
C GLN A 45 5.71 -9.99 2.47
N GLY A 46 4.64 -9.49 1.88
CA GLY A 46 3.53 -10.31 1.43
C GLY A 46 2.41 -10.53 2.43
N GLU A 47 2.64 -10.27 3.72
CA GLU A 47 1.59 -10.41 4.72
C GLU A 47 0.52 -9.31 4.57
N VAL A 48 -0.70 -9.63 4.97
CA VAL A 48 -1.81 -8.66 4.97
C VAL A 48 -1.67 -7.72 6.17
N PHE A 49 -1.61 -6.41 5.91
CA PHE A 49 -1.52 -5.41 6.99
C PHE A 49 -2.83 -4.68 7.24
N GLY A 50 -3.79 -4.80 6.36
CA GLY A 50 -5.08 -4.14 6.51
C GLY A 50 -6.00 -4.51 5.36
N GLN A 51 -7.09 -3.76 5.22
CA GLN A 51 -8.07 -3.98 4.16
C GLN A 51 -8.59 -2.66 3.62
N ALA A 52 -8.98 -2.67 2.35
CA ALA A 52 -9.67 -1.55 1.72
C ALA A 52 -11.07 -2.02 1.33
N GLU A 53 -12.09 -1.34 1.83
CA GLU A 53 -13.48 -1.65 1.51
C GLU A 53 -14.05 -0.60 0.57
N SER A 54 -14.64 -1.05 -0.52
CA SER A 54 -15.34 -0.17 -1.47
C SER A 54 -16.83 -0.46 -1.44
N THR A 55 -17.58 0.28 -2.24
CA THR A 55 -19.02 0.08 -2.37
C THR A 55 -19.37 -1.30 -2.93
N LYS A 56 -18.43 -1.99 -3.57
CA LYS A 56 -18.69 -3.26 -4.24
C LYS A 56 -17.86 -4.46 -3.76
N THR A 57 -16.79 -4.22 -2.98
CA THR A 57 -15.92 -5.33 -2.57
C THR A 57 -14.99 -4.94 -1.43
N VAL A 58 -14.32 -5.95 -0.85
CA VAL A 58 -13.27 -5.77 0.15
C VAL A 58 -12.00 -6.42 -0.38
N SER A 59 -10.88 -5.73 -0.27
CA SER A 59 -9.59 -6.22 -0.73
C SER A 59 -8.55 -6.17 0.39
N ALA A 60 -7.78 -7.25 0.54
CA ALA A 60 -6.65 -7.28 1.47
C ALA A 60 -5.52 -6.39 0.94
N LEU A 61 -4.80 -5.76 1.88
CA LEU A 61 -3.63 -4.94 1.57
C LEU A 61 -2.38 -5.70 1.99
N HIS A 62 -1.48 -5.93 1.03
CA HIS A 62 -0.29 -6.75 1.24
C HIS A 62 0.97 -5.91 1.46
N MET A 63 1.76 -6.28 2.46
CA MET A 63 3.02 -5.61 2.77
C MET A 63 4.00 -5.72 1.59
N PRO A 64 4.47 -4.61 1.04
CA PRO A 64 5.46 -4.69 -0.05
C PRO A 64 6.86 -5.00 0.45
N ILE A 65 7.13 -4.73 1.73
CA ILE A 65 8.45 -4.95 2.34
C ILE A 65 8.24 -5.25 3.82
N SER A 66 9.08 -6.13 4.40
CA SER A 66 9.00 -6.44 5.83
C SER A 66 9.42 -5.24 6.65
N GLY A 67 8.71 -4.97 7.74
CA GLY A 67 9.05 -3.87 8.62
C GLY A 67 8.01 -3.59 9.68
N GLU A 68 8.29 -2.55 10.46
CA GLU A 68 7.43 -2.08 11.52
C GLU A 68 6.65 -0.85 11.04
N VAL A 69 5.35 -0.83 11.29
CA VAL A 69 4.50 0.34 10.99
C VAL A 69 4.83 1.45 11.99
N ILE A 70 5.36 2.57 11.50
CA ILE A 70 5.72 3.70 12.36
C ILE A 70 4.74 4.86 12.27
N ALA A 71 3.91 4.89 11.24
CA ALA A 71 2.84 5.87 11.10
C ALA A 71 1.75 5.34 10.17
N VAL A 72 0.53 5.81 10.38
CA VAL A 72 -0.61 5.53 9.50
C VAL A 72 -1.21 6.86 9.06
N ASN A 73 -1.83 6.86 7.90
CA ASN A 73 -2.49 8.07 7.38
C ASN A 73 -3.89 8.20 8.00
N GLU A 74 -3.95 8.92 9.10
CA GLU A 74 -5.19 9.09 9.86
C GLU A 74 -6.29 9.83 9.08
N ASP A 75 -5.91 10.60 8.07
CA ASP A 75 -6.89 11.29 7.22
C ASP A 75 -7.82 10.31 6.50
N LEU A 76 -7.37 9.07 6.31
CA LEU A 76 -8.18 8.04 5.64
C LEU A 76 -9.36 7.58 6.48
N GLU A 77 -9.35 7.81 7.79
CA GLU A 77 -10.48 7.45 8.67
C GLU A 77 -11.73 8.25 8.31
N ASN A 78 -11.56 9.53 7.97
CA ASN A 78 -12.66 10.40 7.61
C ASN A 78 -12.81 10.58 6.11
N ASP A 79 -11.77 10.29 5.34
CA ASP A 79 -11.71 10.63 3.92
C ASP A 79 -11.01 9.51 3.14
N PRO A 80 -11.59 8.29 3.11
CA PRO A 80 -10.96 7.16 2.40
C PRO A 80 -10.84 7.39 0.89
N GLU A 81 -11.65 8.26 0.30
CA GLU A 81 -11.57 8.58 -1.12
C GLU A 81 -10.28 9.31 -1.51
N LEU A 82 -9.45 9.75 -0.55
CA LEU A 82 -8.11 10.26 -0.87
C LEU A 82 -7.29 9.22 -1.63
N VAL A 83 -7.50 7.93 -1.31
CA VAL A 83 -6.82 6.84 -2.02
C VAL A 83 -7.24 6.80 -3.48
N ASN A 84 -8.51 7.05 -3.78
CA ASN A 84 -9.00 7.10 -5.15
C ASN A 84 -8.47 8.34 -5.89
N ASN A 85 -8.45 9.47 -5.22
CA ASN A 85 -8.14 10.75 -5.85
C ASN A 85 -6.65 11.00 -6.03
N ASP A 86 -5.83 10.47 -5.10
CA ASP A 86 -4.39 10.72 -5.11
C ASP A 86 -3.63 9.55 -4.48
N PRO A 87 -3.66 8.37 -5.14
CA PRO A 87 -3.12 7.13 -4.53
C PRO A 87 -1.62 7.17 -4.25
N TYR A 88 -0.86 7.98 -4.98
CA TYR A 88 0.60 8.09 -4.80
C TYR A 88 1.01 9.28 -3.95
N GLY A 89 0.08 10.13 -3.56
CA GLY A 89 0.33 11.31 -2.74
C GLY A 89 -0.46 11.27 -1.44
N LYS A 90 -1.50 12.08 -1.35
CA LYS A 90 -2.32 12.21 -0.12
C LYS A 90 -3.00 10.92 0.30
N GLY A 91 -3.16 9.97 -0.60
CA GLY A 91 -3.77 8.67 -0.35
C GLY A 91 -2.81 7.60 0.15
N TRP A 92 -1.60 7.97 0.58
CA TRP A 92 -0.68 6.99 1.19
C TRP A 92 -1.36 6.34 2.41
N ILE A 93 -0.98 5.10 2.72
CA ILE A 93 -1.67 4.33 3.76
C ILE A 93 -0.84 4.19 5.03
N ILE A 94 0.39 3.70 4.91
CA ILE A 94 1.28 3.52 6.07
C ILE A 94 2.70 3.98 5.76
N LEU A 95 3.47 4.24 6.82
CA LEU A 95 4.89 4.50 6.75
C LEU A 95 5.59 3.40 7.55
N VAL A 96 6.62 2.80 6.99
CA VAL A 96 7.26 1.59 7.51
C VAL A 96 8.74 1.83 7.78
N GLU A 97 9.24 1.31 8.91
CA GLU A 97 10.67 1.16 9.18
C GLU A 97 11.05 -0.23 8.65
N PRO A 98 11.75 -0.34 7.53
CA PRO A 98 12.02 -1.66 6.94
C PRO A 98 13.03 -2.45 7.76
N HIS A 99 12.85 -3.76 7.83
CA HIS A 99 13.82 -4.65 8.48
C HIS A 99 15.05 -4.82 7.59
N ASP A 100 14.87 -4.88 6.28
CA ASP A 100 15.96 -5.04 5.32
C ASP A 100 15.54 -4.41 3.99
N LEU A 101 16.16 -3.28 3.66
CA LEU A 101 15.87 -2.57 2.40
C LEU A 101 16.19 -3.41 1.15
N LYS A 102 17.02 -4.45 1.28
CA LYS A 102 17.33 -5.34 0.16
C LYS A 102 16.11 -6.10 -0.34
N GLU A 103 15.08 -6.25 0.48
CA GLU A 103 13.83 -6.86 0.03
C GLU A 103 13.15 -6.08 -1.09
N SER A 104 13.52 -4.80 -1.27
CA SER A 104 13.02 -4.01 -2.37
C SER A 104 13.42 -4.59 -3.74
N ASP A 105 14.48 -5.40 -3.78
CA ASP A 105 14.91 -6.07 -5.00
C ASP A 105 13.88 -7.09 -5.48
N ASN A 106 12.99 -7.54 -4.60
CA ASN A 106 11.89 -8.45 -4.93
C ASN A 106 10.67 -7.73 -5.49
N LEU A 107 10.67 -6.39 -5.46
CA LEU A 107 9.55 -5.60 -5.93
C LEU A 107 9.69 -5.31 -7.42
N LEU A 108 8.57 -5.04 -8.07
CA LEU A 108 8.52 -4.77 -9.49
C LEU A 108 8.83 -3.30 -9.77
N THR A 109 9.56 -3.03 -10.85
CA THR A 109 9.67 -1.68 -11.38
C THR A 109 8.32 -1.30 -11.99
N LYS A 110 8.15 -0.02 -12.32
CA LYS A 110 6.94 0.45 -12.99
C LYS A 110 6.68 -0.32 -14.29
N GLU A 111 7.73 -0.53 -15.09
CA GLU A 111 7.61 -1.26 -16.36
C GLU A 111 7.20 -2.72 -16.14
N GLU A 112 7.84 -3.38 -15.17
CA GLU A 112 7.51 -4.77 -14.84
C GLU A 112 6.08 -4.89 -14.35
N TYR A 113 5.64 -3.95 -13.53
CA TYR A 113 4.28 -3.92 -13.02
C TYR A 113 3.25 -3.72 -14.14
N ILE A 114 3.52 -2.79 -15.05
CA ILE A 114 2.65 -2.56 -16.22
C ILE A 114 2.54 -3.83 -17.06
N ASN A 115 3.65 -4.53 -17.27
CA ASN A 115 3.64 -5.79 -18.00
C ASN A 115 2.83 -6.87 -17.29
N LEU A 116 2.90 -6.91 -15.96
CA LEU A 116 2.07 -7.83 -15.18
C LEU A 116 0.58 -7.57 -15.40
N LEU A 117 0.18 -6.29 -15.45
CA LEU A 117 -1.22 -5.90 -15.65
C LEU A 117 -1.73 -6.26 -17.04
N LYS A 118 -0.86 -6.30 -18.02
CA LYS A 118 -1.23 -6.67 -19.41
C LYS A 118 -1.37 -8.17 -19.59
N GLY A 119 -0.73 -8.92 -18.73
CA GLY A 119 -0.57 -10.33 -18.85
C GLY A 119 -1.63 -11.18 -18.33
#